data_44ee2ea7917d2c9cf7d4ab75136cae7a
#
_entry.id   44ee2ea7917d2c9cf7d4ab75136cae7a
#
_cell.length_a   1.000
_cell.length_b   1.000
_cell.length_c   1.000
_cell.angle_alpha   90.00
_cell.angle_beta   90.00
_cell.angle_gamma   90.00
#
_symmetry.space_group_name_H-M   'P 1'
#
loop_
_entity.id
_entity.type
_entity.pdbx_description
1 polymer ?
#
loop_
_entity_poly.entity_id
_entity_poly.type
_entity_poly.pdbx_seq_one_letter_code
_entity_poly.pdbx_strand_id
1 'polypeptide(L)'
;MGALIGYLIEHSLGLGTGSEAWRSPHADSAQSISIPEQFFRTTFEFMGHVAKSDGRVSEAEIDAARGLMRELNLGEREIGMAIGCFRAGKSTGYDAELAVERLREACGQRHDLLRAFMELQLRASLAGNGISPPARAILARAAERLGMSGLEFVYMEASTRARAAHAQHRTHAGSAGAGHRAAGAGPLAECYAELEVDANISDQEVTKAYRRQMSRHHPDKLVANGLPESMAQMAKEKTQRIQEAYEGIRAARGMR
;
A
#
# COMPACT_ATOMS: atom_id res chain seq x y z
N MET A 1 -21.25 -16.20 -14.89
CA MET A 1 -20.32 -15.12 -15.28
C MET A 1 -19.00 -15.09 -14.50
N GLY A 2 -18.91 -15.72 -13.33
CA GLY A 2 -17.65 -15.77 -12.56
C GLY A 2 -16.50 -16.63 -13.16
N ALA A 3 -16.81 -17.58 -14.03
CA ALA A 3 -15.82 -18.45 -14.69
C ALA A 3 -15.03 -17.73 -15.80
N LEU A 4 -15.63 -16.75 -16.47
CA LEU A 4 -14.99 -15.99 -17.56
C LEU A 4 -13.90 -15.01 -17.06
N ILE A 5 -14.05 -14.46 -15.86
CA ILE A 5 -13.08 -13.53 -15.28
C ILE A 5 -11.81 -14.28 -14.83
N GLY A 6 -11.96 -15.52 -14.31
CA GLY A 6 -10.83 -16.39 -14.03
C GLY A 6 -10.03 -16.74 -15.28
N TYR A 7 -10.72 -17.00 -16.38
CA TYR A 7 -10.12 -17.36 -17.66
C TYR A 7 -9.33 -16.20 -18.31
N LEU A 8 -9.82 -14.97 -18.21
CA LEU A 8 -9.11 -13.78 -18.74
C LEU A 8 -7.79 -13.49 -18.00
N ILE A 9 -7.74 -13.77 -16.69
CA ILE A 9 -6.49 -13.60 -15.91
C ILE A 9 -5.47 -14.68 -16.32
N GLU A 10 -5.90 -15.90 -16.61
CA GLU A 10 -5.02 -16.99 -17.04
C GLU A 10 -4.49 -16.78 -18.47
N HIS A 11 -5.34 -16.30 -19.38
CA HIS A 11 -4.95 -16.14 -20.79
C HIS A 11 -4.08 -14.91 -21.06
N SER A 12 -4.22 -13.82 -20.29
CA SER A 12 -3.45 -12.60 -20.51
C SER A 12 -2.03 -12.65 -19.93
N LEU A 13 -1.72 -13.64 -19.08
CA LEU A 13 -0.40 -13.79 -18.45
C LEU A 13 0.47 -14.91 -19.08
N GLY A 14 -0.03 -15.63 -20.14
CA GLY A 14 0.73 -16.66 -20.82
C GLY A 14 1.13 -17.87 -19.95
N LEU A 15 0.48 -18.06 -18.81
CA LEU A 15 0.76 -19.16 -17.90
C LEU A 15 0.04 -20.41 -18.40
N GLY A 16 0.81 -21.27 -19.08
CA GLY A 16 0.36 -22.59 -19.48
C GLY A 16 -0.19 -23.42 -18.32
N THR A 17 -1.17 -24.25 -18.64
CA THR A 17 -1.84 -25.21 -17.73
C THR A 17 -0.86 -26.28 -17.22
N GLY A 18 -0.01 -25.89 -16.28
CA GLY A 18 0.72 -26.83 -15.44
C GLY A 18 -0.07 -26.98 -14.13
N SER A 19 -0.95 -27.98 -14.04
CA SER A 19 -1.66 -28.36 -12.83
C SER A 19 -0.72 -29.10 -11.87
N GLU A 20 0.30 -28.42 -11.37
CA GLU A 20 0.89 -28.80 -10.11
C GLU A 20 0.13 -28.08 -9.01
N ALA A 21 -0.80 -28.84 -8.44
CA ALA A 21 -1.58 -28.44 -7.30
C ALA A 21 -0.63 -27.88 -6.23
N TRP A 22 -0.74 -26.59 -5.95
CA TRP A 22 -0.30 -26.03 -4.68
C TRP A 22 -1.02 -26.81 -3.59
N ARG A 23 -0.40 -27.87 -3.09
CA ARG A 23 -0.76 -28.46 -1.81
C ARG A 23 -0.37 -27.42 -0.78
N SER A 24 -1.39 -26.79 -0.21
CA SER A 24 -1.24 -26.08 1.05
C SER A 24 -0.48 -27.00 2.00
N PRO A 25 0.65 -26.57 2.57
CA PRO A 25 1.29 -27.33 3.65
C PRO A 25 0.48 -27.10 4.93
N HIS A 26 -0.71 -27.68 4.98
CA HIS A 26 -1.51 -27.80 6.18
C HIS A 26 -1.54 -29.26 6.57
N ALA A 27 -0.47 -29.71 7.19
CA ALA A 27 -0.43 -30.70 8.25
C ALA A 27 1.03 -30.96 8.64
N ASP A 28 1.31 -30.76 9.91
CA ASP A 28 2.49 -31.23 10.63
C ASP A 28 3.85 -30.61 10.26
N SER A 29 4.02 -29.43 10.71
CA SER A 29 5.17 -28.90 11.51
C SER A 29 4.90 -27.41 11.76
N ALA A 30 5.02 -26.97 13.00
CA ALA A 30 4.97 -25.56 13.37
C ALA A 30 6.26 -24.86 12.87
N GLN A 31 6.45 -24.78 11.55
CA GLN A 31 7.42 -23.90 10.94
C GLN A 31 6.85 -22.49 11.09
N SER A 32 7.41 -21.71 11.96
CA SER A 32 7.10 -20.28 12.08
C SER A 32 7.35 -19.64 10.72
N ILE A 33 6.27 -19.22 10.05
CA ILE A 33 6.34 -18.48 8.79
C ILE A 33 7.19 -17.25 9.03
N SER A 34 8.16 -16.97 8.16
CA SER A 34 9.03 -15.82 8.30
C SER A 34 8.23 -14.51 8.20
N ILE A 35 8.70 -13.44 8.84
CA ILE A 35 8.00 -12.14 8.80
C ILE A 35 7.82 -11.65 7.36
N PRO A 36 8.84 -11.69 6.46
CA PRO A 36 8.65 -11.30 5.07
C PRO A 36 7.57 -12.10 4.35
N GLU A 37 7.52 -13.41 4.57
CA GLU A 37 6.52 -14.28 3.96
C GLU A 37 5.11 -13.99 4.49
N GLN A 38 4.96 -13.83 5.81
CA GLN A 38 3.69 -13.45 6.41
C GLN A 38 3.22 -12.09 5.91
N PHE A 39 4.12 -11.10 5.83
CA PHE A 39 3.83 -9.76 5.33
C PHE A 39 3.36 -9.81 3.87
N PHE A 40 4.10 -10.50 3.00
CA PHE A 40 3.76 -10.64 1.58
C PHE A 40 2.39 -11.30 1.42
N ARG A 41 2.21 -12.44 2.04
CA ARG A 41 0.98 -13.22 1.97
C ARG A 41 -0.22 -12.40 2.44
N THR A 42 -0.15 -11.86 3.66
CA THR A 42 -1.26 -11.08 4.23
C THR A 42 -1.55 -9.84 3.39
N THR A 43 -0.54 -9.19 2.80
CA THR A 43 -0.75 -8.02 1.94
C THR A 43 -1.68 -8.33 0.78
N PHE A 44 -1.43 -9.39 0.03
CA PHE A 44 -2.22 -9.71 -1.15
C PHE A 44 -3.53 -10.44 -0.83
N GLU A 45 -3.58 -11.28 0.21
CA GLU A 45 -4.82 -11.89 0.67
C GLU A 45 -5.81 -10.83 1.16
N PHE A 46 -5.36 -9.93 2.02
CA PHE A 46 -6.21 -8.86 2.55
C PHE A 46 -6.68 -7.89 1.46
N MET A 47 -5.82 -7.58 0.49
CA MET A 47 -6.18 -6.78 -0.69
C MET A 47 -7.30 -7.44 -1.49
N GLY A 48 -7.25 -8.76 -1.70
CA GLY A 48 -8.32 -9.52 -2.36
C GLY A 48 -9.63 -9.49 -1.58
N HIS A 49 -9.56 -9.53 -0.24
CA HIS A 49 -10.74 -9.42 0.63
C HIS A 49 -11.37 -8.02 0.56
N VAL A 50 -10.57 -6.96 0.62
CA VAL A 50 -11.05 -5.58 0.49
C VAL A 50 -11.68 -5.34 -0.88
N ALA A 51 -11.06 -5.81 -1.96
CA ALA A 51 -11.59 -5.68 -3.32
C ALA A 51 -12.93 -6.40 -3.51
N LYS A 52 -13.23 -7.43 -2.72
CA LYS A 52 -14.53 -8.15 -2.77
C LYS A 52 -15.60 -7.55 -1.87
N SER A 53 -15.29 -6.51 -1.11
CA SER A 53 -16.17 -5.97 -0.06
C SER A 53 -17.54 -5.48 -0.55
N ASP A 54 -17.67 -5.09 -1.81
CA ASP A 54 -18.92 -4.68 -2.47
C ASP A 54 -19.60 -5.82 -3.26
N GLY A 55 -19.10 -7.05 -3.14
CA GLY A 55 -19.67 -8.26 -3.72
C GLY A 55 -19.07 -8.69 -5.06
N ARG A 56 -18.46 -7.81 -5.83
CA ARG A 56 -17.79 -8.12 -7.11
C ARG A 56 -16.47 -7.38 -7.23
N VAL A 57 -15.42 -8.11 -7.58
CA VAL A 57 -14.14 -7.48 -7.95
C VAL A 57 -14.26 -6.92 -9.35
N SER A 58 -14.07 -5.62 -9.49
CA SER A 58 -14.07 -4.91 -10.77
C SER A 58 -12.74 -5.12 -11.51
N GLU A 59 -12.73 -4.90 -12.83
CA GLU A 59 -11.50 -4.89 -13.62
C GLU A 59 -10.52 -3.80 -13.13
N ALA A 60 -11.04 -2.64 -12.71
CA ALA A 60 -10.23 -1.56 -12.16
C ALA A 60 -9.47 -1.97 -10.89
N GLU A 61 -10.07 -2.77 -10.02
CA GLU A 61 -9.40 -3.30 -8.82
C GLU A 61 -8.35 -4.35 -9.14
N ILE A 62 -8.61 -5.17 -10.17
CA ILE A 62 -7.62 -6.12 -10.69
C ILE A 62 -6.42 -5.37 -11.28
N ASP A 63 -6.68 -4.33 -12.07
CA ASP A 63 -5.62 -3.52 -12.67
C ASP A 63 -4.87 -2.69 -11.63
N ALA A 64 -5.54 -2.23 -10.57
CA ALA A 64 -4.91 -1.60 -9.43
C ALA A 64 -3.93 -2.56 -8.71
N ALA A 65 -4.35 -3.80 -8.46
CA ALA A 65 -3.50 -4.82 -7.86
C ALA A 65 -2.29 -5.14 -8.77
N ARG A 66 -2.50 -5.27 -10.09
CA ARG A 66 -1.41 -5.45 -11.07
C ARG A 66 -0.49 -4.24 -11.14
N GLY A 67 -1.06 -3.04 -11.07
CA GLY A 67 -0.31 -1.78 -11.00
C GLY A 67 0.63 -1.77 -9.81
N LEU A 68 0.11 -2.13 -8.64
CA LEU A 68 0.92 -2.25 -7.42
C LEU A 68 2.03 -3.31 -7.54
N MET A 69 1.75 -4.49 -8.12
CA MET A 69 2.77 -5.52 -8.33
C MET A 69 3.92 -5.00 -9.22
N ARG A 70 3.60 -4.20 -10.25
CA ARG A 70 4.61 -3.54 -11.10
C ARG A 70 5.40 -2.47 -10.37
N GLU A 71 4.73 -1.63 -9.57
CA GLU A 71 5.38 -0.62 -8.72
C GLU A 71 6.32 -1.26 -7.69
N LEU A 72 5.93 -2.41 -7.13
CA LEU A 72 6.76 -3.19 -6.21
C LEU A 72 7.91 -3.93 -6.93
N ASN A 73 7.96 -3.86 -8.27
CA ASN A 73 8.96 -4.53 -9.10
C ASN A 73 9.09 -6.04 -8.83
N LEU A 74 7.93 -6.69 -8.62
CA LEU A 74 7.88 -8.13 -8.36
C LEU A 74 8.34 -8.94 -9.58
N GLY A 75 9.14 -9.97 -9.34
CA GLY A 75 9.49 -10.96 -10.35
C GLY A 75 8.31 -11.86 -10.73
N GLU A 76 8.41 -12.57 -11.86
CA GLU A 76 7.31 -13.42 -12.37
C GLU A 76 6.80 -14.44 -11.34
N ARG A 77 7.69 -15.08 -10.60
CA ARG A 77 7.34 -16.02 -9.53
C ARG A 77 6.54 -15.33 -8.42
N GLU A 78 6.98 -14.15 -7.99
CA GLU A 78 6.32 -13.38 -6.94
C GLU A 78 4.95 -12.86 -7.40
N ILE A 79 4.83 -12.45 -8.67
CA ILE A 79 3.55 -12.08 -9.27
C ILE A 79 2.58 -13.28 -9.23
N GLY A 80 3.03 -14.49 -9.59
CA GLY A 80 2.23 -15.70 -9.48
C GLY A 80 1.75 -15.96 -8.06
N MET A 81 2.63 -15.84 -7.08
CA MET A 81 2.29 -15.97 -5.65
C MET A 81 1.30 -14.89 -5.20
N ALA A 82 1.52 -13.63 -5.57
CA ALA A 82 0.65 -12.51 -5.22
C ALA A 82 -0.77 -12.69 -5.78
N ILE A 83 -0.89 -13.16 -7.02
CA ILE A 83 -2.20 -13.50 -7.64
C ILE A 83 -2.88 -14.63 -6.88
N GLY A 84 -2.13 -15.67 -6.49
CA GLY A 84 -2.63 -16.77 -5.67
C GLY A 84 -3.18 -16.31 -4.33
N CYS A 85 -2.42 -15.49 -3.62
CA CYS A 85 -2.82 -14.86 -2.35
C CYS A 85 -4.06 -13.96 -2.53
N PHE A 86 -4.09 -13.11 -3.56
CA PHE A 86 -5.24 -12.27 -3.85
C PHE A 86 -6.52 -13.08 -4.10
N ARG A 87 -6.41 -14.19 -4.83
CA ARG A 87 -7.54 -15.11 -5.04
C ARG A 87 -7.99 -15.77 -3.74
N ALA A 88 -7.06 -16.22 -2.89
CA ALA A 88 -7.35 -16.79 -1.59
C ALA A 88 -8.12 -15.82 -0.69
N GLY A 89 -7.72 -14.55 -0.66
CA GLY A 89 -8.40 -13.49 0.09
C GLY A 89 -9.84 -13.22 -0.36
N LYS A 90 -10.19 -13.55 -1.62
CA LYS A 90 -11.56 -13.44 -2.13
C LYS A 90 -12.46 -14.61 -1.74
N SER A 91 -11.93 -15.67 -1.18
CA SER A 91 -12.72 -16.84 -0.78
C SER A 91 -13.68 -16.49 0.36
N THR A 92 -14.82 -17.18 0.42
CA THR A 92 -15.81 -17.00 1.50
C THR A 92 -15.31 -17.49 2.86
N GLY A 93 -14.30 -18.34 2.88
CA GLY A 93 -13.66 -18.87 4.10
C GLY A 93 -12.44 -18.06 4.57
N TYR A 94 -12.10 -16.95 3.91
CA TYR A 94 -10.98 -16.12 4.35
C TYR A 94 -11.36 -15.32 5.59
N ASP A 95 -10.59 -15.51 6.66
CA ASP A 95 -10.73 -14.76 7.91
C ASP A 95 -9.71 -13.61 7.92
N ALA A 96 -10.18 -12.44 7.51
CA ALA A 96 -9.38 -11.23 7.43
C ALA A 96 -8.89 -10.76 8.80
N GLU A 97 -9.70 -10.95 9.85
CA GLU A 97 -9.37 -10.53 11.20
C GLU A 97 -8.22 -11.37 11.76
N LEU A 98 -8.31 -12.69 11.59
CA LEU A 98 -7.26 -13.61 11.99
C LEU A 98 -5.96 -13.37 11.20
N ALA A 99 -6.05 -13.08 9.90
CA ALA A 99 -4.87 -12.79 9.08
C ALA A 99 -4.15 -11.51 9.52
N VAL A 100 -4.89 -10.45 9.85
CA VAL A 100 -4.34 -9.19 10.38
C VAL A 100 -3.72 -9.40 11.76
N GLU A 101 -4.35 -10.20 12.63
CA GLU A 101 -3.81 -10.51 13.95
C GLU A 101 -2.49 -11.29 13.85
N ARG A 102 -2.41 -12.31 12.99
CA ARG A 102 -1.17 -13.05 12.73
C ARG A 102 -0.06 -12.14 12.19
N LEU A 103 -0.40 -11.19 11.33
CA LEU A 103 0.56 -10.19 10.85
C LEU A 103 1.06 -9.32 12.01
N ARG A 104 0.15 -8.84 12.86
CA ARG A 104 0.49 -8.04 14.05
C ARG A 104 1.43 -8.80 14.99
N GLU A 105 1.11 -10.07 15.27
CA GLU A 105 1.95 -10.94 16.11
C GLU A 105 3.33 -11.17 15.49
N ALA A 106 3.40 -11.48 14.19
CA ALA A 106 4.66 -11.69 13.48
C ALA A 106 5.53 -10.43 13.46
N CYS A 107 4.92 -9.26 13.24
CA CYS A 107 5.63 -7.97 13.23
C CYS A 107 6.00 -7.50 14.65
N GLY A 108 5.27 -7.90 15.69
CA GLY A 108 5.53 -7.47 17.08
C GLY A 108 5.59 -5.95 17.21
N GLN A 109 6.70 -5.42 17.71
CA GLN A 109 6.91 -3.97 17.93
C GLN A 109 7.33 -3.19 16.65
N ARG A 110 7.28 -3.83 15.47
CA ARG A 110 7.69 -3.19 14.20
C ARG A 110 6.56 -2.38 13.59
N HIS A 111 6.13 -1.33 14.28
CA HIS A 111 5.02 -0.47 13.85
C HIS A 111 5.21 0.11 12.44
N ASP A 112 6.47 0.35 12.02
CA ASP A 112 6.78 0.86 10.68
C ASP A 112 6.34 -0.13 9.57
N LEU A 113 6.44 -1.46 9.81
CA LEU A 113 5.92 -2.48 8.90
C LEU A 113 4.40 -2.49 8.84
N LEU A 114 3.73 -2.40 9.99
CA LEU A 114 2.27 -2.37 10.05
C LEU A 114 1.70 -1.13 9.34
N ARG A 115 2.38 0.01 9.46
CA ARG A 115 2.04 1.23 8.70
C ARG A 115 2.25 1.03 7.20
N ALA A 116 3.37 0.43 6.79
CA ALA A 116 3.64 0.12 5.38
C ALA A 116 2.57 -0.81 4.79
N PHE A 117 2.12 -1.82 5.53
CA PHE A 117 1.01 -2.68 5.15
C PHE A 117 -0.28 -1.86 4.90
N MET A 118 -0.67 -0.99 5.84
CA MET A 118 -1.88 -0.16 5.67
C MET A 118 -1.76 0.83 4.51
N GLU A 119 -0.59 1.42 4.30
CA GLU A 119 -0.34 2.31 3.15
C GLU A 119 -0.52 1.56 1.82
N LEU A 120 -0.03 0.32 1.71
CA LEU A 120 -0.25 -0.52 0.53
C LEU A 120 -1.73 -0.81 0.28
N GLN A 121 -2.50 -1.14 1.33
CA GLN A 121 -3.93 -1.39 1.22
C GLN A 121 -4.71 -0.15 0.75
N LEU A 122 -4.42 1.00 1.33
CA LEU A 122 -5.04 2.27 0.94
C LEU A 122 -4.69 2.66 -0.51
N ARG A 123 -3.43 2.50 -0.92
CA ARG A 123 -3.00 2.78 -2.31
C ARG A 123 -3.71 1.89 -3.31
N ALA A 124 -3.77 0.57 -3.06
CA ALA A 124 -4.46 -0.36 -3.93
C ALA A 124 -5.96 -0.04 -4.06
N SER A 125 -6.63 0.27 -2.94
CA SER A 125 -8.05 0.60 -2.94
C SER A 125 -8.35 1.91 -3.66
N LEU A 126 -7.47 2.92 -3.56
CA LEU A 126 -7.63 4.21 -4.22
C LEU A 126 -7.30 4.17 -5.72
N ALA A 127 -6.39 3.28 -6.13
CA ALA A 127 -6.03 3.12 -7.54
C ALA A 127 -7.13 2.40 -8.37
N GLY A 128 -8.05 1.69 -7.70
CA GLY A 128 -9.24 1.11 -8.32
C GLY A 128 -10.37 2.14 -8.49
N ASN A 129 -11.56 1.77 -8.07
CA ASN A 129 -12.76 2.65 -8.12
C ASN A 129 -12.88 3.62 -6.93
N GLY A 130 -11.81 3.79 -6.15
CA GLY A 130 -11.85 4.47 -4.89
C GLY A 130 -12.25 3.55 -3.73
N ILE A 131 -12.28 4.11 -2.52
CA ILE A 131 -12.60 3.33 -1.32
C ILE A 131 -14.12 3.37 -1.11
N SER A 132 -14.81 2.25 -1.34
CA SER A 132 -16.23 2.09 -1.03
C SER A 132 -16.49 2.10 0.49
N PRO A 133 -17.71 2.45 0.96
CA PRO A 133 -18.00 2.42 2.39
C PRO A 133 -17.74 1.06 3.06
N PRO A 134 -18.08 -0.11 2.47
CA PRO A 134 -17.71 -1.41 3.01
C PRO A 134 -16.19 -1.63 3.07
N ALA A 135 -15.45 -1.27 2.01
CA ALA A 135 -13.99 -1.36 1.98
C ALA A 135 -13.36 -0.51 3.09
N ARG A 136 -13.85 0.73 3.26
CA ARG A 136 -13.37 1.65 4.30
C ARG A 136 -13.59 1.08 5.71
N ALA A 137 -14.73 0.45 5.95
CA ALA A 137 -15.02 -0.17 7.25
C ALA A 137 -14.07 -1.34 7.56
N ILE A 138 -13.72 -2.15 6.54
CA ILE A 138 -12.75 -3.24 6.67
C ILE A 138 -11.35 -2.69 6.97
N LEU A 139 -10.92 -1.67 6.20
CA LEU A 139 -9.61 -1.02 6.39
C LEU A 139 -9.48 -0.36 7.77
N ALA A 140 -10.53 0.33 8.23
CA ALA A 140 -10.54 0.98 9.54
C ALA A 140 -10.42 -0.04 10.69
N ARG A 141 -11.15 -1.16 10.60
CA ARG A 141 -11.03 -2.27 11.58
C ARG A 141 -9.65 -2.89 11.58
N ALA A 142 -9.07 -3.09 10.41
CA ALA A 142 -7.71 -3.60 10.31
C ALA A 142 -6.70 -2.64 10.96
N ALA A 143 -6.81 -1.34 10.71
CA ALA A 143 -5.95 -0.32 11.32
C ALA A 143 -6.04 -0.36 12.86
N GLU A 144 -7.25 -0.45 13.42
CA GLU A 144 -7.48 -0.58 14.86
C GLU A 144 -6.81 -1.83 15.43
N ARG A 145 -6.98 -3.00 14.78
CA ARG A 145 -6.34 -4.26 15.22
C ARG A 145 -4.81 -4.19 15.15
N LEU A 146 -4.26 -3.44 14.20
CA LEU A 146 -2.84 -3.19 14.08
C LEU A 146 -2.31 -2.15 15.10
N GLY A 147 -3.18 -1.64 15.96
CA GLY A 147 -2.82 -0.67 17.01
C GLY A 147 -2.72 0.77 16.53
N MET A 148 -3.29 1.10 15.38
CA MET A 148 -3.34 2.47 14.88
C MET A 148 -4.55 3.20 15.46
N SER A 149 -4.38 4.46 15.82
CA SER A 149 -5.51 5.29 16.24
C SER A 149 -6.41 5.65 15.04
N GLY A 150 -7.70 5.90 15.31
CA GLY A 150 -8.63 6.35 14.26
C GLY A 150 -8.18 7.63 13.56
N LEU A 151 -7.53 8.55 14.29
CA LEU A 151 -6.95 9.78 13.73
C LEU A 151 -5.79 9.47 12.78
N GLU A 152 -4.92 8.55 13.15
CA GLU A 152 -3.80 8.10 12.32
C GLU A 152 -4.29 7.47 11.01
N PHE A 153 -5.32 6.63 11.10
CA PHE A 153 -5.95 6.03 9.92
C PHE A 153 -6.56 7.10 8.99
N VAL A 154 -7.35 8.03 9.53
CA VAL A 154 -7.98 9.12 8.75
C VAL A 154 -6.90 9.98 8.08
N TYR A 155 -5.83 10.31 8.78
CA TYR A 155 -4.72 11.07 8.24
C TYR A 155 -4.01 10.32 7.10
N MET A 156 -3.75 9.03 7.28
CA MET A 156 -3.13 8.17 6.27
C MET A 156 -4.03 8.04 5.02
N GLU A 157 -5.34 7.86 5.21
CA GLU A 157 -6.33 7.84 4.13
C GLU A 157 -6.33 9.15 3.35
N ALA A 158 -6.42 10.29 4.05
CA ALA A 158 -6.45 11.62 3.43
C ALA A 158 -5.17 11.92 2.64
N SER A 159 -4.00 11.63 3.22
CA SER A 159 -2.71 11.86 2.58
C SER A 159 -2.50 10.96 1.36
N THR A 160 -2.96 9.71 1.41
CA THR A 160 -2.89 8.79 0.26
C THR A 160 -3.85 9.21 -0.84
N ARG A 161 -5.06 9.67 -0.49
CA ARG A 161 -6.04 10.21 -1.44
C ARG A 161 -5.55 11.46 -2.15
N ALA A 162 -4.96 12.40 -1.42
CA ALA A 162 -4.37 13.62 -1.99
C ALA A 162 -3.29 13.24 -3.02
N ARG A 163 -2.39 12.32 -2.68
CA ARG A 163 -1.34 11.82 -3.60
C ARG A 163 -1.91 11.18 -4.86
N ALA A 164 -2.93 10.33 -4.74
CA ALA A 164 -3.58 9.70 -5.88
C ALA A 164 -4.21 10.73 -6.82
N ALA A 165 -4.89 11.74 -6.29
CA ALA A 165 -5.48 12.84 -7.08
C ALA A 165 -4.41 13.63 -7.84
N HIS A 166 -3.27 13.95 -7.20
CA HIS A 166 -2.18 14.67 -7.86
C HIS A 166 -1.48 13.85 -8.95
N ALA A 167 -1.31 12.54 -8.75
CA ALA A 167 -0.76 11.66 -9.78
C ALA A 167 -1.64 11.65 -11.04
N GLN A 168 -2.97 11.62 -10.88
CA GLN A 168 -3.91 11.69 -12.00
C GLN A 168 -3.86 13.04 -12.74
N HIS A 169 -3.73 14.16 -12.02
CA HIS A 169 -3.60 15.49 -12.63
C HIS A 169 -2.31 15.64 -13.43
N ARG A 170 -1.19 15.06 -13.00
CA ARG A 170 0.07 15.10 -13.75
C ARG A 170 0.03 14.31 -15.06
N THR A 171 -0.69 13.20 -15.12
CA THR A 171 -0.86 12.42 -16.35
C THR A 171 -1.78 13.12 -17.37
N HIS A 172 -2.73 13.94 -16.91
CA HIS A 172 -3.62 14.70 -17.78
C HIS A 172 -3.06 16.07 -18.20
N ALA A 173 -2.19 16.69 -17.40
CA ALA A 173 -1.58 17.99 -17.72
C ALA A 173 -0.49 17.90 -18.81
N GLY A 174 -0.04 16.72 -19.18
CA GLY A 174 0.88 16.53 -20.32
C GLY A 174 0.23 16.75 -21.71
N SER A 175 -1.07 17.00 -21.78
CA SER A 175 -1.84 17.13 -23.05
C SER A 175 -2.60 18.44 -23.24
N ALA A 176 -2.61 19.38 -22.26
CA ALA A 176 -3.33 20.65 -22.45
C ALA A 176 -2.67 21.78 -21.66
N GLY A 177 -2.44 22.87 -22.36
CA GLY A 177 -1.76 24.06 -21.87
C GLY A 177 -2.33 24.69 -20.61
N ALA A 178 -1.48 25.49 -19.99
CA ALA A 178 -1.70 26.27 -18.79
C ALA A 178 -3.08 26.94 -18.70
N GLY A 179 -3.93 26.47 -17.81
CA GLY A 179 -5.21 27.11 -17.55
C GLY A 179 -5.88 26.54 -16.30
N HIS A 180 -6.05 27.38 -15.28
CA HIS A 180 -6.83 27.19 -14.06
C HIS A 180 -6.29 26.16 -13.06
N ARG A 181 -5.42 26.65 -12.16
CA ARG A 181 -5.22 26.09 -10.84
C ARG A 181 -6.54 26.16 -10.05
N ALA A 182 -7.24 25.03 -9.94
CA ALA A 182 -8.24 24.87 -8.90
C ALA A 182 -7.55 25.09 -7.54
N ALA A 183 -8.22 25.79 -6.62
CA ALA A 183 -7.75 26.08 -5.27
C ALA A 183 -7.71 24.79 -4.41
N GLY A 184 -6.77 23.92 -4.70
CA GLY A 184 -6.34 22.80 -3.89
C GLY A 184 -4.93 23.09 -3.40
N ALA A 185 -4.54 22.59 -2.25
CA ALA A 185 -3.27 22.80 -1.60
C ALA A 185 -2.11 22.93 -2.60
N GLY A 186 -1.40 24.07 -2.60
CA GLY A 186 -0.29 24.29 -3.53
C GLY A 186 0.86 23.31 -3.28
N PRO A 187 1.85 23.22 -4.18
CA PRO A 187 2.97 22.25 -4.08
C PRO A 187 3.64 22.23 -2.71
N LEU A 188 3.66 23.36 -2.01
CA LEU A 188 4.24 23.47 -0.67
C LEU A 188 3.37 22.78 0.40
N ALA A 189 2.04 22.82 0.29
CA ALA A 189 1.16 22.13 1.24
C ALA A 189 1.28 20.59 1.11
N GLU A 190 1.58 20.10 -0.08
CA GLU A 190 1.88 18.68 -0.31
C GLU A 190 3.17 18.26 0.38
N CYS A 191 4.19 19.11 0.33
CA CYS A 191 5.45 18.89 1.03
C CYS A 191 5.22 18.79 2.56
N TYR A 192 4.39 19.66 3.15
CA TYR A 192 4.04 19.57 4.57
C TYR A 192 3.26 18.27 4.88
N ALA A 193 2.32 17.90 4.03
CA ALA A 193 1.57 16.65 4.17
C ALA A 193 2.48 15.42 4.06
N GLU A 194 3.48 15.42 3.16
CA GLU A 194 4.44 14.31 3.04
C GLU A 194 5.31 14.15 4.30
N LEU A 195 5.66 15.26 4.96
CA LEU A 195 6.38 15.25 6.24
C LEU A 195 5.46 15.00 7.45
N GLU A 196 4.15 14.90 7.26
CA GLU A 196 3.14 14.74 8.33
C GLU A 196 3.19 15.91 9.34
N VAL A 197 3.20 17.13 8.85
CA VAL A 197 3.26 18.35 9.69
C VAL A 197 2.42 19.49 9.14
N ASP A 198 2.04 20.41 10.02
CA ASP A 198 1.35 21.64 9.64
C ASP A 198 2.33 22.70 9.08
N ALA A 199 1.81 23.57 8.21
CA ALA A 199 2.61 24.64 7.60
C ALA A 199 3.12 25.70 8.61
N ASN A 200 2.53 25.78 9.79
CA ASN A 200 2.82 26.81 10.80
C ASN A 200 3.87 26.40 11.83
N ILE A 201 4.44 25.17 11.73
CA ILE A 201 5.48 24.73 12.67
C ILE A 201 6.82 25.40 12.42
N SER A 202 7.70 25.38 13.42
CA SER A 202 9.05 25.92 13.33
C SER A 202 9.95 25.13 12.38
N ASP A 203 11.02 25.75 11.86
CA ASP A 203 12.01 25.09 11.00
C ASP A 203 12.71 23.90 11.70
N GLN A 204 12.89 24.01 13.02
CA GLN A 204 13.43 22.92 13.83
C GLN A 204 12.48 21.71 13.85
N GLU A 205 11.18 21.95 13.97
CA GLU A 205 10.15 20.91 13.94
C GLU A 205 10.03 20.27 12.54
N VAL A 206 10.16 21.06 11.47
CA VAL A 206 10.24 20.55 10.09
C VAL A 206 11.44 19.60 9.96
N THR A 207 12.62 20.02 10.42
CA THR A 207 13.84 19.20 10.37
C THR A 207 13.69 17.93 11.21
N LYS A 208 13.07 18.02 12.39
CA LYS A 208 12.80 16.86 13.25
C LYS A 208 11.81 15.88 12.58
N ALA A 209 10.78 16.40 11.95
CA ALA A 209 9.80 15.61 11.19
C ALA A 209 10.47 14.88 10.02
N TYR A 210 11.28 15.57 9.22
CA TYR A 210 12.07 14.98 8.15
C TYR A 210 12.92 13.79 8.63
N ARG A 211 13.71 13.98 9.70
CA ARG A 211 14.55 12.92 10.25
C ARG A 211 13.71 11.74 10.74
N ARG A 212 12.56 12.00 11.36
CA ARG A 212 11.62 10.97 11.83
C ARG A 212 11.07 10.16 10.65
N GLN A 213 10.62 10.84 9.58
CA GLN A 213 10.06 10.18 8.41
C GLN A 213 11.13 9.40 7.64
N MET A 214 12.33 9.96 7.45
CA MET A 214 13.45 9.25 6.84
C MET A 214 13.81 7.98 7.61
N SER A 215 13.93 8.06 8.94
CA SER A 215 14.23 6.88 9.78
C SER A 215 13.12 5.83 9.74
N ARG A 216 11.87 6.25 9.64
CA ARG A 216 10.69 5.35 9.61
C ARG A 216 10.61 4.58 8.29
N HIS A 217 10.89 5.24 7.18
CA HIS A 217 10.72 4.69 5.84
C HIS A 217 12.03 4.26 5.18
N HIS A 218 13.15 4.23 5.92
CA HIS A 218 14.43 3.81 5.34
C HIS A 218 14.36 2.37 4.84
N PRO A 219 14.71 2.09 3.57
CA PRO A 219 14.56 0.76 2.97
C PRO A 219 15.33 -0.32 3.75
N ASP A 220 16.59 -0.05 4.12
CA ASP A 220 17.40 -1.03 4.85
C ASP A 220 16.80 -1.36 6.22
N LYS A 221 16.24 -0.36 6.91
CA LYS A 221 15.57 -0.58 8.19
C LYS A 221 14.31 -1.42 8.03
N LEU A 222 13.49 -1.13 7.01
CA LEU A 222 12.26 -1.89 6.77
C LEU A 222 12.57 -3.33 6.34
N VAL A 223 13.57 -3.54 5.49
CA VAL A 223 14.02 -4.88 5.09
C VAL A 223 14.59 -5.65 6.29
N ALA A 224 15.45 -5.02 7.09
CA ALA A 224 15.98 -5.63 8.31
C ALA A 224 14.87 -5.96 9.33
N ASN A 225 13.78 -5.22 9.33
CA ASN A 225 12.61 -5.47 10.15
C ASN A 225 11.65 -6.53 9.57
N GLY A 226 11.85 -6.98 8.32
CA GLY A 226 11.06 -8.04 7.71
C GLY A 226 10.16 -7.61 6.55
N LEU A 227 10.38 -6.41 5.98
CA LEU A 227 9.80 -6.09 4.67
C LEU A 227 10.43 -7.01 3.61
N PRO A 228 9.65 -7.67 2.74
CA PRO A 228 10.22 -8.44 1.64
C PRO A 228 11.16 -7.59 0.78
N GLU A 229 12.29 -8.13 0.36
CA GLU A 229 13.26 -7.41 -0.49
C GLU A 229 12.62 -6.92 -1.79
N SER A 230 11.72 -7.72 -2.37
CA SER A 230 10.94 -7.34 -3.54
C SER A 230 10.08 -6.09 -3.33
N MET A 231 9.73 -5.77 -2.09
CA MET A 231 8.97 -4.56 -1.74
C MET A 231 9.85 -3.38 -1.31
N ALA A 232 11.19 -3.54 -1.27
CA ALA A 232 12.12 -2.47 -0.86
C ALA A 232 12.05 -1.23 -1.77
N GLN A 233 11.66 -1.42 -3.04
CA GLN A 233 11.50 -0.31 -3.99
C GLN A 233 10.47 0.72 -3.49
N MET A 234 9.36 0.27 -2.90
CA MET A 234 8.37 1.16 -2.30
C MET A 234 8.98 2.06 -1.21
N ALA A 235 9.84 1.50 -0.36
CA ALA A 235 10.52 2.26 0.68
C ALA A 235 11.49 3.29 0.10
N LYS A 236 12.20 2.95 -0.96
CA LYS A 236 13.09 3.89 -1.69
C LYS A 236 12.31 5.06 -2.28
N GLU A 237 11.22 4.79 -2.95
CA GLU A 237 10.36 5.84 -3.53
C GLU A 237 9.76 6.73 -2.44
N LYS A 238 9.39 6.16 -1.30
CA LYS A 238 8.88 6.93 -0.16
C LYS A 238 9.95 7.83 0.43
N THR A 239 11.18 7.33 0.64
CA THR A 239 12.29 8.16 1.16
C THR A 239 12.69 9.26 0.19
N GLN A 240 12.67 8.99 -1.12
CA GLN A 240 12.91 10.03 -2.12
C GLN A 240 11.87 11.15 -2.04
N ARG A 241 10.58 10.82 -1.96
CA ARG A 241 9.51 11.84 -1.80
C ARG A 241 9.66 12.65 -0.52
N ILE A 242 10.01 12.00 0.60
CA ILE A 242 10.27 12.67 1.87
C ILE A 242 11.41 13.68 1.73
N GLN A 243 12.47 13.31 1.01
CA GLN A 243 13.60 14.20 0.74
C GLN A 243 13.18 15.40 -0.14
N GLU A 244 12.50 15.13 -1.26
CA GLU A 244 12.00 16.17 -2.17
C GLU A 244 11.06 17.15 -1.43
N ALA A 245 10.19 16.65 -0.57
CA ALA A 245 9.29 17.46 0.25
C ALA A 245 10.05 18.35 1.21
N TYR A 246 11.07 17.83 1.90
CA TYR A 246 11.91 18.61 2.79
C TYR A 246 12.67 19.71 2.03
N GLU A 247 13.27 19.40 0.89
CA GLU A 247 13.97 20.36 0.05
C GLU A 247 13.02 21.46 -0.46
N GLY A 248 11.80 21.11 -0.85
CA GLY A 248 10.77 22.06 -1.24
C GLY A 248 10.40 23.04 -0.12
N ILE A 249 10.20 22.54 1.12
CA ILE A 249 9.92 23.40 2.28
C ILE A 249 11.14 24.26 2.62
N ARG A 250 12.34 23.67 2.61
CA ARG A 250 13.60 24.36 2.88
C ARG A 250 13.81 25.53 1.92
N ALA A 251 13.61 25.32 0.64
CA ALA A 251 13.71 26.35 -0.38
C ALA A 251 12.67 27.47 -0.18
N ALA A 252 11.42 27.12 0.08
CA ALA A 252 10.34 28.08 0.27
C ALA A 252 10.48 28.94 1.54
N ARG A 253 11.09 28.38 2.61
CA ARG A 253 11.32 29.10 3.88
C ARG A 253 12.70 29.75 3.97
N GLY A 254 13.61 29.53 3.01
CA GLY A 254 14.98 30.01 3.08
C GLY A 254 15.80 29.38 4.22
N MET A 255 15.48 28.14 4.62
CA MET A 255 16.18 27.41 5.68
C MET A 255 17.63 27.11 5.25
N ARG A 256 18.61 27.34 6.14
CA ARG A 256 20.04 27.05 5.93
C ARG A 256 20.41 25.63 6.40
#